data_a0e567b3e5ed110f267873754a3fc37b
#
_entry.id   a0e567b3e5ed110f267873754a3fc37b
#
_cell.length_a   1.000
_cell.length_b   1.000
_cell.length_c   1.000
_cell.angle_alpha   90.00
_cell.angle_beta   90.00
_cell.angle_gamma   90.00
#
_symmetry.space_group_name_H-M   'P 1'
#
loop_
_entity.id
_entity.type
_entity.pdbx_description
1 polymer ?
#
loop_
_entity_poly.entity_id
_entity_poly.type
_entity_poly.pdbx_seq_one_letter_code
_entity_poly.pdbx_strand_id
1 'polypeptide(L)'
;MRRILLIRIDFLGDMVCTTALIHSLKRKWPTADIHVLANKYNSYALEDNPDVKEVHRYVYSKSRERNNRSGLISSLIDKFLLIMHLKRLNFDLLIIPNGGMNKNAIQFARWMDIPDKRWHTAETEFDDRKIEHVANRPIKHEVLAGYDLVPELGVTSTDDLRLYVYPSLGLKNKWSETLENNGKANIGFFISNKAHERRWPWGNWYSLAKLLGDDFNIIIFSNPGEKPEQDALNGITVQCIDTETVPDLIAAMSRLDLVVSADSAPVHLGAALQIPVVGLFEARLEKYLRWYPIGVNHVLLHSGKCIDSISVVDVKDAVISLIPQTYD
;
A
#
# COMPACT_ATOMS: atom_id res chain seq x y z
N MET A 1 -10.73 -29.41 1.02
CA MET A 1 -10.06 -28.25 0.40
C MET A 1 -10.48 -27.04 1.22
N ARG A 2 -9.53 -26.34 1.85
CA ARG A 2 -9.84 -25.26 2.80
C ARG A 2 -10.21 -23.99 2.02
N ARG A 3 -11.29 -23.32 2.41
CA ARG A 3 -11.69 -22.03 1.84
C ARG A 3 -11.54 -20.93 2.87
N ILE A 4 -10.78 -19.90 2.51
CA ILE A 4 -10.41 -18.81 3.42
C ILE A 4 -10.95 -17.51 2.85
N LEU A 5 -11.65 -16.72 3.68
CA LEU A 5 -12.09 -15.37 3.36
C LEU A 5 -11.27 -14.36 4.17
N LEU A 6 -10.51 -13.50 3.48
CA LEU A 6 -9.93 -12.32 4.11
C LEU A 6 -10.82 -11.10 3.84
N ILE A 7 -10.99 -10.24 4.83
CA ILE A 7 -11.71 -8.97 4.69
C ILE A 7 -10.77 -7.82 4.95
N ARG A 8 -10.39 -7.07 3.91
CA ARG A 8 -9.58 -5.86 3.99
C ARG A 8 -10.20 -4.76 3.12
N ILE A 9 -10.93 -3.83 3.74
CA ILE A 9 -11.76 -2.83 3.05
C ILE A 9 -11.34 -1.38 3.29
N ASP A 10 -10.13 -1.15 3.77
CA ASP A 10 -9.55 0.15 4.07
C ASP A 10 -8.71 0.72 2.90
N PHE A 11 -7.44 1.07 3.10
CA PHE A 11 -6.65 1.76 2.10
C PHE A 11 -5.86 0.80 1.20
N LEU A 12 -5.30 1.32 0.11
CA LEU A 12 -4.50 0.57 -0.85
C LEU A 12 -3.24 -0.01 -0.20
N GLY A 13 -2.48 0.81 0.54
CA GLY A 13 -1.26 0.36 1.24
C GLY A 13 -1.53 -0.77 2.23
N ASP A 14 -2.66 -0.70 2.94
CA ASP A 14 -3.10 -1.75 3.86
C ASP A 14 -3.34 -3.09 3.14
N MET A 15 -3.95 -3.05 1.95
CA MET A 15 -4.13 -4.26 1.14
C MET A 15 -2.80 -4.80 0.66
N VAL A 16 -1.88 -3.93 0.20
CA VAL A 16 -0.53 -4.35 -0.20
C VAL A 16 0.19 -5.02 0.97
N CYS A 17 0.12 -4.47 2.18
CA CYS A 17 0.66 -5.12 3.39
C CYS A 17 0.02 -6.49 3.67
N THR A 18 -1.27 -6.66 3.35
CA THR A 18 -1.99 -7.93 3.55
C THR A 18 -1.52 -9.03 2.58
N THR A 19 -0.89 -8.68 1.46
CA THR A 19 -0.41 -9.68 0.47
C THR A 19 0.65 -10.62 1.04
N ALA A 20 1.44 -10.19 2.01
CA ALA A 20 2.39 -11.06 2.72
C ALA A 20 1.65 -12.22 3.44
N LEU A 21 0.57 -11.90 4.15
CA LEU A 21 -0.27 -12.91 4.81
C LEU A 21 -0.92 -13.84 3.79
N ILE A 22 -1.48 -13.30 2.69
CA ILE A 22 -2.10 -14.09 1.60
C ILE A 22 -1.10 -15.12 1.07
N HIS A 23 0.11 -14.68 0.76
CA HIS A 23 1.18 -15.56 0.27
C HIS A 23 1.54 -16.65 1.28
N SER A 24 1.70 -16.30 2.55
CA SER A 24 2.02 -17.25 3.62
C SER A 24 0.91 -18.26 3.87
N LEU A 25 -0.37 -17.84 3.79
CA LEU A 25 -1.52 -18.75 3.86
C LEU A 25 -1.51 -19.75 2.70
N LYS A 26 -1.22 -19.27 1.48
CA LYS A 26 -1.14 -20.13 0.30
C LYS A 26 0.02 -21.11 0.38
N ARG A 27 1.17 -20.69 0.87
CA ARG A 27 2.33 -21.59 1.12
C ARG A 27 2.03 -22.64 2.19
N LYS A 28 1.36 -22.27 3.27
CA LYS A 28 0.98 -23.20 4.36
C LYS A 28 -0.08 -24.20 3.91
N TRP A 29 -1.04 -23.75 3.11
CA TRP A 29 -2.13 -24.56 2.59
C TRP A 29 -2.23 -24.44 1.07
N PRO A 30 -1.38 -25.14 0.29
CA PRO A 30 -1.28 -24.96 -1.17
C PRO A 30 -2.57 -25.23 -1.92
N THR A 31 -3.44 -26.09 -1.39
CA THR A 31 -4.75 -26.42 -1.99
C THR A 31 -5.88 -25.51 -1.52
N ALA A 32 -5.60 -24.52 -0.65
CA ALA A 32 -6.62 -23.61 -0.17
C ALA A 32 -7.10 -22.65 -1.27
N ASP A 33 -8.41 -22.42 -1.34
CA ASP A 33 -9.00 -21.32 -2.08
C ASP A 33 -9.04 -20.08 -1.19
N ILE A 34 -8.25 -19.08 -1.52
CA ILE A 34 -8.19 -17.81 -0.80
C ILE A 34 -9.04 -16.78 -1.55
N HIS A 35 -10.08 -16.30 -0.89
CA HIS A 35 -10.95 -15.25 -1.37
C HIS A 35 -10.71 -13.98 -0.55
N VAL A 36 -10.79 -12.82 -1.19
CA VAL A 36 -10.60 -11.54 -0.51
C VAL A 36 -11.80 -10.64 -0.74
N LEU A 37 -12.39 -10.12 0.34
CA LEU A 37 -13.39 -9.06 0.28
C LEU A 37 -12.68 -7.72 0.44
N ALA A 38 -12.60 -6.99 -0.67
CA ALA A 38 -11.88 -5.73 -0.83
C ALA A 38 -12.83 -4.58 -1.19
N ASN A 39 -12.41 -3.34 -1.04
CA ASN A 39 -13.14 -2.22 -1.64
C ASN A 39 -12.75 -2.05 -3.13
N LYS A 40 -13.52 -1.22 -3.86
CA LYS A 40 -13.32 -0.98 -5.29
C LYS A 40 -11.90 -0.51 -5.64
N TYR A 41 -11.29 0.29 -4.75
CA TYR A 41 -9.99 0.91 -4.99
C TYR A 41 -8.81 0.00 -4.59
N ASN A 42 -8.87 -0.62 -3.40
CA ASN A 42 -7.76 -1.44 -2.92
C ASN A 42 -7.74 -2.86 -3.53
N SER A 43 -8.85 -3.30 -4.17
CA SER A 43 -8.91 -4.57 -4.90
C SER A 43 -7.88 -4.66 -6.03
N TYR A 44 -7.48 -3.54 -6.61
CA TYR A 44 -6.47 -3.49 -7.67
C TYR A 44 -5.06 -3.95 -7.24
N ALA A 45 -4.74 -3.89 -5.94
CA ALA A 45 -3.49 -4.46 -5.43
C ALA A 45 -3.41 -5.99 -5.57
N LEU A 46 -4.54 -6.65 -5.80
CA LEU A 46 -4.64 -8.10 -5.94
C LEU A 46 -4.85 -8.56 -7.38
N GLU A 47 -4.82 -7.65 -8.34
CA GLU A 47 -4.95 -8.01 -9.75
C GLU A 47 -3.78 -8.94 -10.15
N ASP A 48 -4.10 -9.99 -10.92
CA ASP A 48 -3.15 -11.03 -11.33
C ASP A 48 -2.40 -11.74 -10.20
N ASN A 49 -2.85 -11.63 -8.94
CA ASN A 49 -2.21 -12.31 -7.82
C ASN A 49 -2.51 -13.83 -7.86
N PRO A 50 -1.50 -14.70 -8.08
CA PRO A 50 -1.71 -16.14 -8.23
C PRO A 50 -2.16 -16.85 -6.96
N ASP A 51 -1.98 -16.23 -5.79
CA ASP A 51 -2.38 -16.79 -4.50
C ASP A 51 -3.86 -16.54 -4.18
N VAL A 52 -4.52 -15.63 -4.92
CA VAL A 52 -5.92 -15.25 -4.71
C VAL A 52 -6.80 -15.95 -5.74
N LYS A 53 -7.79 -16.68 -5.25
CA LYS A 53 -8.77 -17.36 -6.10
C LYS A 53 -9.77 -16.38 -6.71
N GLU A 54 -10.27 -15.44 -5.88
CA GLU A 54 -11.28 -14.48 -6.30
C GLU A 54 -11.29 -13.27 -5.36
N VAL A 55 -11.48 -12.08 -5.93
CA VAL A 55 -11.65 -10.82 -5.21
C VAL A 55 -13.10 -10.38 -5.29
N HIS A 56 -13.76 -10.27 -4.14
CA HIS A 56 -15.12 -9.78 -4.00
C HIS A 56 -15.11 -8.30 -3.62
N ARG A 57 -16.05 -7.52 -4.19
CA ARG A 57 -16.14 -6.09 -3.92
C ARG A 57 -17.13 -5.77 -2.82
N TYR A 58 -16.64 -5.15 -1.75
CA TYR A 58 -17.45 -4.73 -0.61
C TYR A 58 -18.44 -3.62 -1.00
N VAL A 59 -19.67 -3.73 -0.51
CA VAL A 59 -20.73 -2.75 -0.75
C VAL A 59 -20.93 -1.87 0.49
N TYR A 60 -20.69 -0.56 0.34
CA TYR A 60 -20.85 0.42 1.40
C TYR A 60 -22.30 0.85 1.56
N SER A 61 -22.81 0.87 2.80
CA SER A 61 -24.17 1.33 3.09
C SER A 61 -24.26 2.85 3.19
N LYS A 62 -23.19 3.53 3.68
CA LYS A 62 -23.16 4.98 3.91
C LYS A 62 -22.46 5.75 2.78
N SER A 63 -21.32 5.29 2.32
CA SER A 63 -20.52 5.91 1.25
C SER A 63 -20.86 5.28 -0.09
N ARG A 64 -22.04 5.57 -0.61
CA ARG A 64 -22.61 4.89 -1.79
C ARG A 64 -21.87 5.22 -3.10
N GLU A 65 -21.22 6.36 -3.15
CA GLU A 65 -20.34 6.79 -4.25
C GLU A 65 -19.17 5.84 -4.48
N ARG A 66 -18.81 5.06 -3.47
CA ARG A 66 -17.76 4.02 -3.55
C ARG A 66 -18.23 2.70 -4.13
N ASN A 67 -19.55 2.53 -4.32
CA ASN A 67 -20.14 1.35 -4.91
C ASN A 67 -20.14 1.43 -6.44
N ASN A 68 -20.35 0.28 -7.09
CA ASN A 68 -20.49 0.24 -8.55
C ASN A 68 -21.79 0.92 -9.02
N ARG A 69 -22.85 0.79 -8.23
CA ARG A 69 -24.15 1.44 -8.48
C ARG A 69 -24.46 2.42 -7.34
N SER A 70 -24.89 3.62 -7.70
CA SER A 70 -25.33 4.63 -6.74
C SER A 70 -26.77 4.34 -6.29
N GLY A 71 -27.14 4.79 -5.09
CA GLY A 71 -28.49 4.70 -4.55
C GLY A 71 -28.62 3.77 -3.34
N LEU A 72 -29.65 4.04 -2.50
CA LEU A 72 -29.85 3.27 -1.26
C LEU A 72 -30.37 1.86 -1.56
N ILE A 73 -31.38 1.77 -2.39
CA ILE A 73 -32.04 0.48 -2.71
C ILE A 73 -31.06 -0.43 -3.45
N SER A 74 -30.33 0.09 -4.45
CA SER A 74 -29.31 -0.68 -5.17
C SER A 74 -28.21 -1.18 -4.23
N SER A 75 -27.74 -0.34 -3.31
CA SER A 75 -26.71 -0.74 -2.33
C SER A 75 -27.20 -1.83 -1.37
N LEU A 76 -28.48 -1.79 -0.97
CA LEU A 76 -29.07 -2.84 -0.12
C LEU A 76 -29.19 -4.17 -0.87
N ILE A 77 -29.66 -4.13 -2.12
CA ILE A 77 -29.78 -5.32 -2.97
C ILE A 77 -28.37 -5.89 -3.23
N ASP A 78 -27.43 -5.08 -3.67
CA ASP A 78 -26.05 -5.53 -3.96
C ASP A 78 -25.38 -6.13 -2.72
N LYS A 79 -25.58 -5.52 -1.55
CA LYS A 79 -25.05 -6.06 -0.30
C LYS A 79 -25.69 -7.39 0.08
N PHE A 80 -26.99 -7.52 -0.08
CA PHE A 80 -27.71 -8.79 0.14
C PHE A 80 -27.22 -9.88 -0.81
N LEU A 81 -27.12 -9.59 -2.10
CA LEU A 81 -26.61 -10.54 -3.10
C LEU A 81 -25.17 -10.95 -2.81
N LEU A 82 -24.31 -10.03 -2.42
CA LEU A 82 -22.93 -10.32 -2.01
C LEU A 82 -22.90 -11.28 -0.81
N ILE A 83 -23.70 -11.01 0.23
CA ILE A 83 -23.79 -11.87 1.41
C ILE A 83 -24.25 -13.28 1.02
N MET A 84 -25.31 -13.39 0.20
CA MET A 84 -25.82 -14.66 -0.24
C MET A 84 -24.83 -15.43 -1.11
N HIS A 85 -24.10 -14.73 -1.97
CA HIS A 85 -23.03 -15.31 -2.78
C HIS A 85 -21.92 -15.88 -1.89
N LEU A 86 -21.39 -15.07 -0.98
CA LEU A 86 -20.30 -15.50 -0.08
C LEU A 86 -20.72 -16.64 0.85
N LYS A 87 -21.96 -16.67 1.35
CA LYS A 87 -22.48 -17.80 2.15
C LYS A 87 -22.48 -19.13 1.37
N ARG A 88 -22.79 -19.10 0.07
CA ARG A 88 -22.80 -20.31 -0.79
C ARG A 88 -21.40 -20.89 -1.00
N LEU A 89 -20.35 -20.09 -0.81
CA LEU A 89 -18.97 -20.56 -0.97
C LEU A 89 -18.50 -21.41 0.23
N ASN A 90 -19.23 -21.43 1.35
CA ASN A 90 -18.94 -22.27 2.53
C ASN A 90 -17.48 -22.17 2.98
N PHE A 91 -17.08 -21.00 3.50
CA PHE A 91 -15.73 -20.76 4.02
C PHE A 91 -15.50 -21.47 5.34
N ASP A 92 -14.27 -21.98 5.54
CA ASP A 92 -13.83 -22.63 6.79
C ASP A 92 -13.23 -21.63 7.77
N LEU A 93 -12.60 -20.56 7.25
CA LEU A 93 -11.88 -19.57 8.03
C LEU A 93 -12.14 -18.16 7.47
N LEU A 94 -12.42 -17.21 8.35
CA LEU A 94 -12.49 -15.79 8.04
C LEU A 94 -11.46 -15.01 8.86
N ILE A 95 -10.69 -14.14 8.22
CA ILE A 95 -9.66 -13.30 8.86
C ILE A 95 -9.90 -11.83 8.49
N ILE A 96 -9.88 -10.94 9.50
CA ILE A 96 -9.82 -9.50 9.31
C ILE A 96 -8.45 -9.03 9.79
N PRO A 97 -7.44 -8.89 8.89
CA PRO A 97 -6.03 -8.74 9.26
C PRO A 97 -5.62 -7.33 9.69
N ASN A 98 -6.57 -6.48 10.05
CA ASN A 98 -6.31 -5.12 10.53
C ASN A 98 -5.62 -5.14 11.90
N GLY A 99 -4.64 -4.28 12.12
CA GLY A 99 -3.99 -4.11 13.43
C GLY A 99 -4.87 -3.44 14.49
N GLY A 100 -6.03 -2.94 14.10
CA GLY A 100 -7.07 -2.41 14.98
C GLY A 100 -8.46 -2.88 14.57
N MET A 101 -9.47 -2.49 15.34
CA MET A 101 -10.85 -2.91 15.11
C MET A 101 -11.49 -2.21 13.90
N ASN A 102 -11.72 -2.93 12.82
CA ASN A 102 -12.51 -2.44 11.68
C ASN A 102 -13.99 -2.78 11.85
N LYS A 103 -14.79 -1.82 12.38
CA LYS A 103 -16.21 -2.03 12.71
C LYS A 103 -17.04 -2.51 11.52
N ASN A 104 -16.80 -1.99 10.31
CA ASN A 104 -17.55 -2.37 9.11
C ASN A 104 -17.23 -3.82 8.66
N ALA A 105 -15.95 -4.20 8.70
CA ALA A 105 -15.52 -5.56 8.38
C ALA A 105 -16.05 -6.58 9.39
N ILE A 106 -15.97 -6.25 10.69
CA ILE A 106 -16.47 -7.11 11.77
C ILE A 106 -18.00 -7.27 11.67
N GLN A 107 -18.74 -6.17 11.42
CA GLN A 107 -20.19 -6.25 11.23
C GLN A 107 -20.53 -7.15 10.04
N PHE A 108 -19.80 -7.05 8.94
CA PHE A 108 -19.99 -7.93 7.79
C PHE A 108 -19.68 -9.39 8.14
N ALA A 109 -18.56 -9.65 8.83
CA ALA A 109 -18.16 -10.98 9.24
C ALA A 109 -19.18 -11.66 10.18
N ARG A 110 -19.90 -10.88 10.99
CA ARG A 110 -20.97 -11.41 11.85
C ARG A 110 -22.17 -11.98 11.09
N TRP A 111 -22.39 -11.55 9.84
CA TRP A 111 -23.46 -12.08 8.99
C TRP A 111 -23.06 -13.37 8.26
N MET A 112 -21.76 -13.71 8.29
CA MET A 112 -21.25 -14.94 7.66
C MET A 112 -21.37 -16.12 8.62
N ASP A 113 -21.87 -17.26 8.11
CA ASP A 113 -21.92 -18.53 8.84
C ASP A 113 -20.61 -19.30 8.62
N ILE A 114 -19.53 -18.83 9.28
CA ILE A 114 -18.19 -19.38 9.16
C ILE A 114 -17.76 -19.87 10.55
N PRO A 115 -17.27 -21.12 10.68
CA PRO A 115 -16.98 -21.70 12.00
C PRO A 115 -15.79 -21.03 12.72
N ASP A 116 -14.77 -20.62 11.98
CA ASP A 116 -13.57 -19.97 12.54
C ASP A 116 -13.48 -18.54 12.01
N LYS A 117 -13.59 -17.55 12.90
CA LYS A 117 -13.57 -16.11 12.55
C LYS A 117 -12.56 -15.41 13.45
N ARG A 118 -11.58 -14.73 12.85
CA ARG A 118 -10.45 -14.14 13.55
C ARG A 118 -10.30 -12.66 13.23
N TRP A 119 -10.28 -11.81 14.25
CA TRP A 119 -10.01 -10.37 14.16
C TRP A 119 -9.57 -9.84 15.52
N HIS A 120 -8.94 -8.67 15.51
CA HIS A 120 -8.59 -7.98 16.75
C HIS A 120 -9.84 -7.36 17.38
N THR A 121 -10.00 -7.59 18.69
CA THR A 121 -11.11 -7.06 19.51
C THR A 121 -10.84 -5.61 19.92
N ALA A 122 -11.81 -4.98 20.62
CA ALA A 122 -11.64 -3.62 21.14
C ALA A 122 -10.48 -3.50 22.14
N GLU A 123 -10.19 -4.55 22.90
CA GLU A 123 -9.05 -4.56 23.86
C GLU A 123 -7.68 -4.55 23.14
N THR A 124 -7.65 -4.98 21.88
CA THR A 124 -6.46 -4.90 21.05
C THR A 124 -6.49 -3.68 20.12
N GLU A 125 -7.54 -2.86 20.15
CA GLU A 125 -7.65 -1.65 19.34
C GLU A 125 -6.53 -0.69 19.73
N PHE A 126 -5.76 -0.27 18.72
CA PHE A 126 -4.70 0.71 18.86
C PHE A 126 -5.11 2.02 18.18
N ASP A 127 -5.18 3.09 18.96
CA ASP A 127 -5.36 4.44 18.46
C ASP A 127 -4.08 5.24 18.76
N ASP A 128 -3.28 5.48 17.75
CA ASP A 128 -1.98 6.16 17.85
C ASP A 128 -2.08 7.64 18.26
N ARG A 129 -3.29 8.19 18.33
CA ARG A 129 -3.55 9.54 18.84
C ARG A 129 -3.70 9.58 20.35
N LYS A 130 -3.87 8.42 20.99
CA LYS A 130 -3.99 8.28 22.43
C LYS A 130 -2.65 7.89 23.04
N ILE A 131 -2.07 8.79 23.82
CA ILE A 131 -0.76 8.58 24.48
C ILE A 131 -0.75 7.28 25.31
N GLU A 132 -1.85 6.98 25.98
CA GLU A 132 -2.01 5.78 26.80
C GLU A 132 -1.91 4.50 25.95
N HIS A 133 -2.46 4.50 24.72
CA HIS A 133 -2.37 3.35 23.83
C HIS A 133 -0.95 3.14 23.33
N VAL A 134 -0.22 4.22 23.03
CA VAL A 134 1.18 4.16 22.59
C VAL A 134 2.08 3.67 23.73
N ALA A 135 1.86 4.15 24.95
CA ALA A 135 2.68 3.78 26.12
C ALA A 135 2.51 2.30 26.55
N ASN A 136 1.32 1.75 26.39
CA ASN A 136 0.97 0.43 26.93
C ASN A 136 1.03 -0.71 25.91
N ARG A 137 1.35 -0.44 24.64
CA ARG A 137 1.39 -1.47 23.60
C ARG A 137 2.68 -1.40 22.79
N PRO A 138 3.39 -2.54 22.63
CA PRO A 138 4.53 -2.61 21.72
C PRO A 138 4.10 -2.21 20.30
N ILE A 139 4.84 -1.30 19.67
CA ILE A 139 4.60 -0.91 18.29
C ILE A 139 5.05 -2.07 17.40
N LYS A 140 4.09 -2.66 16.69
CA LYS A 140 4.34 -3.72 15.71
C LYS A 140 4.07 -3.19 14.32
N HIS A 141 4.80 -3.70 13.34
CA HIS A 141 4.48 -3.46 11.94
C HIS A 141 3.07 -3.97 11.60
N GLU A 142 2.30 -3.21 10.80
CA GLU A 142 0.91 -3.53 10.44
C GLU A 142 0.76 -4.93 9.81
N VAL A 143 1.74 -5.36 9.03
CA VAL A 143 1.76 -6.71 8.44
C VAL A 143 1.60 -7.80 9.49
N LEU A 144 2.27 -7.66 10.64
CA LEU A 144 2.26 -8.68 11.70
C LEU A 144 0.89 -8.84 12.38
N ALA A 145 0.04 -7.82 12.30
CA ALA A 145 -1.31 -7.90 12.86
C ALA A 145 -2.14 -9.06 12.27
N GLY A 146 -1.98 -9.32 10.98
CA GLY A 146 -2.64 -10.47 10.34
C GLY A 146 -2.04 -11.80 10.79
N TYR A 147 -0.73 -11.87 11.03
CA TYR A 147 -0.06 -13.09 11.51
C TYR A 147 -0.40 -13.39 12.96
N ASP A 148 -0.59 -12.40 13.81
CA ASP A 148 -1.07 -12.59 15.19
C ASP A 148 -2.42 -13.35 15.24
N LEU A 149 -3.23 -13.26 14.19
CA LEU A 149 -4.49 -13.97 14.04
C LEU A 149 -4.34 -15.39 13.49
N VAL A 150 -3.16 -15.75 12.96
CA VAL A 150 -2.87 -17.06 12.38
C VAL A 150 -1.54 -17.60 12.95
N PRO A 151 -1.48 -17.89 14.25
CA PRO A 151 -0.25 -18.34 14.92
C PRO A 151 0.30 -19.63 14.32
N GLU A 152 -0.52 -20.40 13.58
CA GLU A 152 -0.11 -21.61 12.88
C GLU A 152 0.94 -21.34 11.78
N LEU A 153 1.11 -20.09 11.34
CA LEU A 153 2.15 -19.69 10.41
C LEU A 153 3.54 -19.56 11.06
N GLY A 154 3.59 -19.35 12.37
CA GLY A 154 4.84 -19.27 13.15
C GLY A 154 5.66 -17.99 12.87
N VAL A 155 5.05 -16.95 12.30
CA VAL A 155 5.72 -15.68 11.95
C VAL A 155 5.56 -14.68 13.08
N THR A 156 6.68 -14.16 13.58
CA THR A 156 6.74 -13.19 14.69
C THR A 156 7.53 -11.92 14.37
N SER A 157 8.27 -11.91 13.25
CA SER A 157 9.03 -10.75 12.77
C SER A 157 8.75 -10.48 11.29
N THR A 158 9.23 -9.35 10.78
CA THR A 158 9.12 -8.97 9.36
C THR A 158 10.32 -9.39 8.52
N ASP A 159 11.36 -9.97 9.10
CA ASP A 159 12.67 -10.16 8.47
C ASP A 159 12.63 -10.97 7.17
N ASP A 160 11.81 -12.02 7.15
CA ASP A 160 11.66 -12.91 5.97
C ASP A 160 10.37 -12.59 5.17
N LEU A 161 9.68 -11.50 5.49
CA LEU A 161 8.44 -11.15 4.82
C LEU A 161 8.67 -10.28 3.59
N ARG A 162 7.84 -10.50 2.58
CA ARG A 162 7.74 -9.68 1.37
C ARG A 162 6.30 -9.30 1.10
N LEU A 163 6.13 -8.18 0.41
CA LEU A 163 4.85 -7.76 -0.17
C LEU A 163 4.79 -8.17 -1.64
N TYR A 164 3.59 -8.32 -2.18
CA TYR A 164 3.38 -8.84 -3.53
C TYR A 164 2.35 -8.03 -4.29
N VAL A 165 2.73 -7.52 -5.46
CA VAL A 165 1.83 -7.00 -6.49
C VAL A 165 2.31 -7.48 -7.86
N TYR A 166 1.40 -7.64 -8.80
CA TYR A 166 1.69 -8.26 -10.10
C TYR A 166 1.25 -7.31 -11.23
N PRO A 167 2.16 -6.45 -11.71
CA PRO A 167 1.82 -5.57 -12.82
C PRO A 167 1.58 -6.36 -14.11
N SER A 168 0.47 -6.08 -14.80
CA SER A 168 0.12 -6.77 -16.03
C SER A 168 1.17 -6.53 -17.11
N LEU A 169 1.43 -7.54 -17.96
CA LEU A 169 2.46 -7.50 -18.98
C LEU A 169 2.19 -6.39 -20.01
N GLY A 170 0.92 -6.21 -20.41
CA GLY A 170 0.55 -5.19 -21.38
C GLY A 170 0.85 -3.76 -20.89
N LEU A 171 0.51 -3.45 -19.63
CA LEU A 171 0.81 -2.16 -19.03
C LEU A 171 2.32 -1.97 -18.80
N LYS A 172 3.05 -3.02 -18.43
CA LYS A 172 4.52 -2.96 -18.32
C LYS A 172 5.18 -2.58 -19.65
N ASN A 173 4.72 -3.16 -20.77
CA ASN A 173 5.24 -2.84 -22.09
C ASN A 173 4.96 -1.38 -22.47
N LYS A 174 3.72 -0.89 -22.24
CA LYS A 174 3.37 0.53 -22.41
C LYS A 174 4.36 1.44 -21.68
N TRP A 175 4.64 1.17 -20.43
CA TRP A 175 5.52 2.02 -19.63
C TRP A 175 7.01 1.82 -19.95
N SER A 176 7.43 0.68 -20.50
CA SER A 176 8.78 0.50 -21.06
C SER A 176 9.05 1.39 -22.26
N GLU A 177 8.02 1.69 -23.05
CA GLU A 177 8.13 2.58 -24.22
C GLU A 177 7.98 4.05 -23.84
N THR A 178 7.30 4.32 -22.71
CA THR A 178 6.97 5.70 -22.27
C THR A 178 8.10 6.33 -21.45
N LEU A 179 8.73 5.53 -20.57
CA LEU A 179 9.80 6.02 -19.70
C LEU A 179 11.16 5.89 -20.39
N GLU A 180 11.96 6.94 -20.28
CA GLU A 180 13.26 7.02 -20.89
C GLU A 180 14.19 5.89 -20.39
N ASN A 181 14.89 5.28 -21.34
CA ASN A 181 15.94 4.31 -21.08
C ASN A 181 17.25 4.82 -21.72
N ASN A 182 17.85 5.82 -21.09
CA ASN A 182 19.06 6.50 -21.54
C ASN A 182 20.31 6.08 -20.73
N GLY A 183 20.21 4.98 -20.00
CA GLY A 183 21.29 4.48 -19.14
C GLY A 183 21.34 5.09 -17.74
N LYS A 184 20.49 6.10 -17.44
CA LYS A 184 20.35 6.67 -16.10
C LYS A 184 19.28 5.92 -15.32
N ALA A 185 19.43 5.83 -13.99
CA ALA A 185 18.42 5.26 -13.12
C ALA A 185 17.16 6.13 -13.06
N ASN A 186 16.00 5.49 -13.06
CA ASN A 186 14.67 6.11 -12.97
C ASN A 186 14.24 6.28 -11.51
N ILE A 187 14.16 7.51 -11.02
CA ILE A 187 13.74 7.82 -9.65
C ILE A 187 12.32 8.38 -9.64
N GLY A 188 11.40 7.68 -9.00
CA GLY A 188 10.02 8.12 -8.86
C GLY A 188 9.81 9.03 -7.65
N PHE A 189 9.34 10.26 -7.87
CA PHE A 189 8.92 11.19 -6.84
C PHE A 189 7.39 11.17 -6.68
N PHE A 190 6.90 10.74 -5.53
CA PHE A 190 5.47 10.69 -5.21
C PHE A 190 5.08 11.90 -4.37
N ILE A 191 4.70 12.98 -5.06
CA ILE A 191 4.52 14.30 -4.46
C ILE A 191 3.18 14.51 -3.77
N SER A 192 2.19 13.65 -4.04
CA SER A 192 0.82 13.79 -3.54
C SER A 192 0.57 12.97 -2.28
N ASN A 193 -0.20 13.54 -1.35
CA ASN A 193 -0.77 12.82 -0.20
C ASN A 193 -2.15 13.38 0.13
N LYS A 194 -3.11 12.53 0.53
CA LYS A 194 -4.45 12.98 0.96
C LYS A 194 -4.41 13.81 2.23
N ALA A 195 -3.48 13.52 3.13
CA ALA A 195 -3.23 14.27 4.35
C ALA A 195 -2.23 15.39 4.07
N HIS A 196 -2.67 16.63 4.15
CA HIS A 196 -1.83 17.79 3.85
C HIS A 196 -0.60 17.86 4.75
N GLU A 197 -0.73 17.48 6.02
CA GLU A 197 0.34 17.41 7.01
C GLU A 197 1.42 16.37 6.67
N ARG A 198 1.17 15.50 5.70
CA ARG A 198 2.11 14.52 5.17
C ARG A 198 2.61 14.86 3.78
N ARG A 199 2.48 16.10 3.34
CA ARG A 199 3.00 16.58 2.07
C ARG A 199 4.34 17.25 2.29
N TRP A 200 5.38 16.71 1.65
CA TRP A 200 6.64 17.41 1.59
C TRP A 200 6.47 18.61 0.64
N PRO A 201 6.92 19.83 1.01
CA PRO A 201 6.68 21.03 0.23
C PRO A 201 7.19 20.92 -1.21
N TRP A 202 6.48 21.49 -2.17
CA TRP A 202 6.89 21.48 -3.57
C TRP A 202 8.30 22.08 -3.76
N GLY A 203 8.65 23.15 -3.06
CA GLY A 203 9.99 23.75 -3.11
C GLY A 203 11.12 22.78 -2.76
N ASN A 204 10.84 21.81 -1.87
CA ASN A 204 11.79 20.77 -1.50
C ASN A 204 11.92 19.73 -2.61
N TRP A 205 10.80 19.28 -3.21
CA TRP A 205 10.80 18.39 -4.38
C TRP A 205 11.53 19.01 -5.56
N TYR A 206 11.28 20.30 -5.83
CA TYR A 206 11.96 21.06 -6.86
C TYR A 206 13.48 21.10 -6.63
N SER A 207 13.88 21.42 -5.40
CA SER A 207 15.30 21.50 -5.03
C SER A 207 15.99 20.13 -5.14
N LEU A 208 15.30 19.06 -4.75
CA LEU A 208 15.79 17.70 -4.90
C LEU A 208 15.95 17.32 -6.38
N ALA A 209 14.94 17.63 -7.21
CA ALA A 209 15.00 17.37 -8.64
C ALA A 209 16.17 18.11 -9.31
N LYS A 210 16.43 19.35 -8.90
CA LYS A 210 17.56 20.13 -9.40
C LYS A 210 18.91 19.54 -9.01
N LEU A 211 19.01 18.97 -7.79
CA LEU A 211 20.26 18.36 -7.31
C LEU A 211 20.55 16.99 -7.94
N LEU A 212 19.55 16.29 -8.42
CA LEU A 212 19.66 14.91 -8.94
C LEU A 212 19.49 14.80 -10.46
N GLY A 213 18.90 15.80 -11.11
CA GLY A 213 18.46 15.72 -12.51
C GLY A 213 19.56 15.55 -13.54
N ASP A 214 20.82 15.89 -13.22
CA ASP A 214 21.94 15.68 -14.13
C ASP A 214 22.39 14.21 -14.14
N ASP A 215 22.22 13.49 -13.02
CA ASP A 215 22.70 12.10 -12.83
C ASP A 215 21.59 11.07 -13.05
N PHE A 216 20.33 11.44 -12.86
CA PHE A 216 19.18 10.53 -12.82
C PHE A 216 18.00 11.03 -13.66
N ASN A 217 17.16 10.10 -14.11
CA ASN A 217 15.86 10.42 -14.69
C ASN A 217 14.83 10.62 -13.55
N ILE A 218 14.37 11.84 -13.35
CA ILE A 218 13.38 12.16 -12.31
C ILE A 218 11.97 12.06 -12.90
N ILE A 219 11.17 11.17 -12.33
CA ILE A 219 9.80 10.90 -12.76
C ILE A 219 8.83 11.31 -11.66
N ILE A 220 7.99 12.29 -11.93
CA ILE A 220 7.03 12.84 -10.98
C ILE A 220 5.68 12.16 -11.12
N PHE A 221 5.20 11.58 -10.04
CA PHE A 221 3.86 11.03 -9.89
C PHE A 221 3.01 11.95 -9.00
N SER A 222 1.83 12.30 -9.48
CA SER A 222 0.87 13.10 -8.74
C SER A 222 -0.53 12.52 -8.82
N ASN A 223 -1.40 12.88 -7.87
CA ASN A 223 -2.82 12.59 -8.00
C ASN A 223 -3.42 13.40 -9.16
N PRO A 224 -4.53 12.94 -9.77
CA PRO A 224 -5.25 13.73 -10.75
C PRO A 224 -5.56 15.13 -10.22
N GLY A 225 -5.21 16.17 -11.01
CA GLY A 225 -5.40 17.57 -10.62
C GLY A 225 -4.34 18.17 -9.68
N GLU A 226 -3.34 17.40 -9.26
CA GLU A 226 -2.22 17.88 -8.41
C GLU A 226 -0.88 17.93 -9.16
N LYS A 227 -0.89 17.79 -10.48
CA LYS A 227 0.31 17.91 -11.31
C LYS A 227 0.89 19.32 -11.22
N PRO A 228 2.22 19.47 -11.06
CA PRO A 228 2.85 20.79 -11.09
C PRO A 228 2.59 21.51 -12.41
N GLU A 229 2.30 22.81 -12.34
CA GLU A 229 2.17 23.64 -13.51
C GLU A 229 3.52 23.77 -14.24
N GLN A 230 3.48 24.05 -15.55
CA GLN A 230 4.69 24.13 -16.38
C GLN A 230 5.70 25.16 -15.85
N ASP A 231 5.23 26.29 -15.35
CA ASP A 231 6.09 27.33 -14.77
C ASP A 231 6.81 26.87 -13.51
N ALA A 232 6.18 25.98 -12.74
CA ALA A 232 6.77 25.37 -11.54
C ALA A 232 7.88 24.33 -11.86
N LEU A 233 8.03 23.95 -13.13
CA LEU A 233 9.04 23.00 -13.61
C LEU A 233 10.23 23.70 -14.29
N ASN A 234 10.20 25.03 -14.42
CA ASN A 234 11.28 25.77 -15.07
C ASN A 234 12.63 25.57 -14.35
N GLY A 235 13.65 25.22 -15.11
CA GLY A 235 15.02 25.03 -14.61
C GLY A 235 15.29 23.65 -13.97
N ILE A 236 14.38 22.69 -14.12
CA ILE A 236 14.60 21.27 -13.78
C ILE A 236 14.23 20.37 -14.97
N THR A 237 14.95 19.26 -15.12
CA THR A 237 14.66 18.22 -16.11
C THR A 237 13.92 17.08 -15.43
N VAL A 238 12.62 16.96 -15.69
CA VAL A 238 11.75 15.94 -15.09
C VAL A 238 10.71 15.46 -16.07
N GLN A 239 10.27 14.22 -15.93
CA GLN A 239 9.12 13.68 -16.65
C GLN A 239 7.93 13.58 -15.68
N CYS A 240 6.85 14.33 -15.93
CA CYS A 240 5.60 14.22 -15.18
C CYS A 240 4.69 13.21 -15.87
N ILE A 241 4.29 12.17 -15.16
CA ILE A 241 3.40 11.14 -15.69
C ILE A 241 2.06 11.13 -15.00
N ASP A 242 1.03 10.82 -15.76
CA ASP A 242 -0.33 10.62 -15.27
C ASP A 242 -0.68 9.14 -15.40
N THR A 243 -1.18 8.56 -14.32
CA THR A 243 -1.67 7.18 -14.30
C THR A 243 -3.18 7.20 -14.08
N GLU A 244 -3.93 6.56 -15.01
CA GLU A 244 -5.38 6.58 -14.98
C GLU A 244 -5.97 5.68 -13.89
N THR A 245 -5.28 4.59 -13.59
CA THR A 245 -5.76 3.56 -12.68
C THR A 245 -4.65 3.07 -11.75
N VAL A 246 -5.01 2.36 -10.69
CA VAL A 246 -4.02 1.74 -9.78
C VAL A 246 -3.16 0.68 -10.51
N PRO A 247 -3.70 -0.21 -11.37
CA PRO A 247 -2.88 -1.10 -12.18
C PRO A 247 -1.89 -0.37 -13.09
N ASP A 248 -2.30 0.74 -13.68
CA ASP A 248 -1.43 1.60 -14.50
C ASP A 248 -0.30 2.20 -13.65
N LEU A 249 -0.62 2.70 -12.44
CA LEU A 249 0.37 3.16 -11.46
C LEU A 249 1.37 2.06 -11.08
N ILE A 250 0.90 0.86 -10.74
CA ILE A 250 1.77 -0.27 -10.37
C ILE A 250 2.71 -0.63 -11.53
N ALA A 251 2.19 -0.62 -12.76
CA ALA A 251 2.98 -0.93 -13.96
C ALA A 251 4.04 0.16 -14.23
N ALA A 252 3.68 1.46 -14.12
CA ALA A 252 4.62 2.55 -14.23
C ALA A 252 5.72 2.47 -13.16
N MET A 253 5.33 2.24 -11.91
CA MET A 253 6.26 2.06 -10.80
C MET A 253 7.24 0.91 -11.02
N SER A 254 6.82 -0.19 -11.67
CA SER A 254 7.70 -1.34 -11.96
C SER A 254 8.87 -1.01 -12.90
N ARG A 255 8.95 0.20 -13.42
CA ARG A 255 10.05 0.71 -14.27
C ARG A 255 10.98 1.65 -13.53
N LEU A 256 10.78 1.83 -12.24
CA LEU A 256 11.62 2.65 -11.38
C LEU A 256 12.75 1.84 -10.76
N ASP A 257 13.87 2.50 -10.54
CA ASP A 257 15.01 1.94 -9.81
C ASP A 257 15.01 2.38 -8.34
N LEU A 258 14.28 3.45 -8.01
CA LEU A 258 14.09 3.94 -6.65
C LEU A 258 12.79 4.73 -6.51
N VAL A 259 12.14 4.61 -5.35
CA VAL A 259 10.93 5.36 -4.96
C VAL A 259 11.27 6.34 -3.85
N VAL A 260 10.90 7.61 -4.02
CA VAL A 260 10.89 8.62 -2.94
C VAL A 260 9.43 9.00 -2.67
N SER A 261 8.95 8.75 -1.46
CA SER A 261 7.54 8.99 -1.11
C SER A 261 7.36 9.35 0.36
N ALA A 262 6.41 10.24 0.62
CA ALA A 262 5.88 10.40 1.97
C ALA A 262 5.06 9.16 2.39
N ASP A 263 4.77 9.03 3.70
CA ASP A 263 3.93 7.95 4.28
C ASP A 263 2.59 7.81 3.53
N SER A 264 2.59 6.93 2.51
CA SER A 264 1.44 6.65 1.65
C SER A 264 1.62 5.32 0.90
N ALA A 265 0.61 4.92 0.10
CA ALA A 265 0.61 3.65 -0.63
C ALA A 265 1.86 3.39 -1.50
N PRO A 266 2.50 4.36 -2.17
CA PRO A 266 3.71 4.14 -2.95
C PRO A 266 4.88 3.53 -2.17
N VAL A 267 5.00 3.81 -0.86
CA VAL A 267 6.01 3.16 0.01
C VAL A 267 5.86 1.64 -0.02
N HIS A 268 4.63 1.16 0.13
CA HIS A 268 4.33 -0.27 0.15
C HIS A 268 4.31 -0.89 -1.25
N LEU A 269 3.89 -0.12 -2.27
CA LEU A 269 3.95 -0.56 -3.67
C LEU A 269 5.40 -0.72 -4.14
N GLY A 270 6.30 0.22 -3.80
CA GLY A 270 7.73 0.11 -4.06
C GLY A 270 8.31 -1.16 -3.43
N ALA A 271 7.99 -1.40 -2.15
CA ALA A 271 8.40 -2.61 -1.45
C ALA A 271 7.86 -3.90 -2.11
N ALA A 272 6.59 -3.90 -2.53
CA ALA A 272 5.98 -5.05 -3.21
C ALA A 272 6.58 -5.33 -4.59
N LEU A 273 7.05 -4.29 -5.28
CA LEU A 273 7.77 -4.38 -6.56
C LEU A 273 9.27 -4.66 -6.40
N GLN A 274 9.75 -4.79 -5.16
CA GLN A 274 11.16 -5.00 -4.82
C GLN A 274 12.07 -3.84 -5.26
N ILE A 275 11.54 -2.62 -5.20
CA ILE A 275 12.25 -1.38 -5.53
C ILE A 275 12.69 -0.71 -4.22
N PRO A 276 13.95 -0.25 -4.09
CA PRO A 276 14.41 0.51 -2.92
C PRO A 276 13.55 1.73 -2.65
N VAL A 277 13.36 2.09 -1.37
CA VAL A 277 12.47 3.17 -0.96
C VAL A 277 13.16 4.17 -0.04
N VAL A 278 13.09 5.44 -0.38
CA VAL A 278 13.30 6.54 0.57
C VAL A 278 11.94 7.00 1.06
N GLY A 279 11.66 6.76 2.33
CA GLY A 279 10.38 7.08 2.97
C GLY A 279 10.48 8.32 3.84
N LEU A 280 9.57 9.29 3.63
CA LEU A 280 9.48 10.51 4.43
C LEU A 280 8.32 10.39 5.41
N PHE A 281 8.62 10.35 6.70
CA PHE A 281 7.64 10.06 7.75
C PHE A 281 7.55 11.17 8.79
N GLU A 282 6.40 11.26 9.45
CA GLU A 282 6.28 12.00 10.70
C GLU A 282 7.20 11.38 11.77
N ALA A 283 7.73 12.17 12.70
CA ALA A 283 8.63 11.70 13.75
C ALA A 283 7.96 10.81 14.81
N ARG A 284 6.66 10.55 14.73
CA ARG A 284 5.96 9.66 15.65
C ARG A 284 6.37 8.21 15.42
N LEU A 285 6.83 7.54 16.49
CA LEU A 285 7.32 6.15 16.45
C LEU A 285 6.32 5.20 15.75
N GLU A 286 5.03 5.29 16.10
CA GLU A 286 3.97 4.46 15.54
C GLU A 286 3.73 4.69 14.04
N LYS A 287 4.20 5.78 13.46
CA LYS A 287 4.12 6.00 12.02
C LYS A 287 5.19 5.24 11.29
N TYR A 288 6.44 5.49 11.58
CA TYR A 288 7.52 4.86 10.84
C TYR A 288 7.82 3.42 11.29
N LEU A 289 7.63 3.04 12.57
CA LEU A 289 7.81 1.65 13.01
C LEU A 289 6.65 0.73 12.60
N ARG A 290 5.46 1.29 12.35
CA ARG A 290 4.31 0.49 11.94
C ARG A 290 4.19 0.34 10.42
N TRP A 291 4.74 1.28 9.64
CA TRP A 291 4.47 1.40 8.22
C TRP A 291 5.73 1.48 7.34
N TYR A 292 6.91 1.09 7.86
CA TYR A 292 8.11 1.05 7.02
C TYR A 292 7.97 0.04 5.87
N PRO A 293 8.67 0.24 4.74
CA PRO A 293 8.69 -0.75 3.65
C PRO A 293 9.45 -1.99 4.11
N ILE A 294 8.85 -3.18 3.91
CA ILE A 294 9.47 -4.46 4.27
C ILE A 294 9.99 -5.21 3.05
N GLY A 295 11.02 -6.03 3.24
CA GLY A 295 11.56 -6.91 2.22
C GLY A 295 12.38 -6.22 1.12
N VAL A 296 12.74 -4.93 1.31
CA VAL A 296 13.58 -4.14 0.40
C VAL A 296 14.55 -3.25 1.15
N ASN A 297 15.62 -2.85 0.49
CA ASN A 297 16.51 -1.81 1.01
C ASN A 297 15.74 -0.49 1.12
N HIS A 298 15.87 0.19 2.25
CA HIS A 298 15.19 1.45 2.44
C HIS A 298 15.90 2.37 3.41
N VAL A 299 15.65 3.67 3.27
CA VAL A 299 16.02 4.70 4.23
C VAL A 299 14.76 5.42 4.67
N LEU A 300 14.53 5.50 5.98
CA LEU A 300 13.43 6.28 6.55
C LEU A 300 13.97 7.58 7.11
N LEU A 301 13.45 8.69 6.60
CA LEU A 301 13.75 10.01 7.09
C LEU A 301 12.55 10.54 7.86
N HIS A 302 12.80 11.00 9.07
CA HIS A 302 11.80 11.65 9.91
C HIS A 302 12.47 12.78 10.71
N SER A 303 11.80 13.92 10.80
CA SER A 303 12.34 15.08 11.52
C SER A 303 11.22 15.92 12.10
N GLY A 304 11.42 16.43 13.30
CA GLY A 304 10.49 17.33 13.98
C GLY A 304 9.08 16.75 14.12
N LYS A 305 8.06 17.61 13.99
CA LYS A 305 6.65 17.26 14.08
C LYS A 305 6.00 17.01 12.70
N CYS A 306 6.59 17.54 11.64
CA CYS A 306 6.05 17.52 10.28
C CYS A 306 7.14 17.08 9.31
N ILE A 307 6.73 16.47 8.19
CA ILE A 307 7.68 16.02 7.14
C ILE A 307 8.33 17.19 6.38
N ASP A 308 7.79 18.39 6.45
CA ASP A 308 8.33 19.60 5.84
C ASP A 308 9.71 20.01 6.39
N SER A 309 10.03 19.59 7.61
CA SER A 309 11.32 19.79 8.25
C SER A 309 12.42 18.80 7.82
N ILE A 310 12.08 17.80 7.02
CA ILE A 310 13.05 16.87 6.44
C ILE A 310 13.91 17.61 5.41
N SER A 311 15.23 17.59 5.59
CA SER A 311 16.18 18.31 4.77
C SER A 311 16.28 17.70 3.36
N VAL A 312 16.36 18.54 2.33
CA VAL A 312 16.59 18.13 0.95
C VAL A 312 17.92 17.40 0.78
N VAL A 313 18.94 17.80 1.55
CA VAL A 313 20.26 17.16 1.52
C VAL A 313 20.19 15.75 2.06
N ASP A 314 19.48 15.53 3.18
CA ASP A 314 19.33 14.19 3.76
C ASP A 314 18.59 13.26 2.80
N VAL A 315 17.56 13.77 2.09
CA VAL A 315 16.83 12.98 1.07
C VAL A 315 17.74 12.65 -0.12
N LYS A 316 18.53 13.61 -0.59
CA LYS A 316 19.52 13.38 -1.67
C LYS A 316 20.51 12.29 -1.26
N ASP A 317 21.10 12.40 -0.06
CA ASP A 317 22.11 11.45 0.42
C ASP A 317 21.50 10.05 0.59
N ALA A 318 20.25 9.95 1.05
CA ALA A 318 19.49 8.70 1.11
C ALA A 318 19.28 8.09 -0.29
N VAL A 319 18.90 8.89 -1.28
CA VAL A 319 18.75 8.45 -2.68
C VAL A 319 20.07 7.86 -3.20
N ILE A 320 21.17 8.60 -3.05
CA ILE A 320 22.48 8.17 -3.52
C ILE A 320 22.93 6.86 -2.83
N SER A 321 22.63 6.71 -1.54
CA SER A 321 23.02 5.51 -0.78
C SER A 321 22.30 4.22 -1.20
N LEU A 322 21.11 4.34 -1.80
CA LEU A 322 20.28 3.20 -2.20
C LEU A 322 20.43 2.80 -3.68
N ILE A 323 20.98 3.67 -4.51
CA ILE A 323 21.25 3.35 -5.92
C ILE A 323 22.60 2.66 -5.99
N PRO A 324 22.68 1.44 -6.57
CA PRO A 324 23.95 0.78 -6.80
C PRO A 324 24.86 1.70 -7.62
N GLN A 325 26.03 2.04 -7.10
CA GLN A 325 27.06 2.65 -7.92
C GLN A 325 27.48 1.60 -8.95
N THR A 326 27.16 1.85 -10.21
CA THR A 326 27.80 1.12 -11.31
C THR A 326 29.28 1.45 -11.22
N TYR A 327 30.07 0.54 -10.70
CA TYR A 327 31.53 0.62 -10.86
C TYR A 327 31.78 0.45 -12.36
N ASP A 328 32.24 1.53 -13.00
CA ASP A 328 32.79 1.51 -14.36
C ASP A 328 33.99 0.54 -14.48
#